data_a03e8b4326d782b772f64c41de41131a
#
_entry.id   a03e8b4326d782b772f64c41de41131a
#
_cell.length_a   1.000
_cell.length_b   1.000
_cell.length_c   1.000
_cell.angle_alpha   90.00
_cell.angle_beta   90.00
_cell.angle_gamma   90.00
#
_symmetry.space_group_name_H-M   'P 1'
#
loop_
_entity.id
_entity.type
_entity.pdbx_description
1 polymer ?
#
loop_
_entity_poly.entity_id
_entity_poly.type
_entity_poly.pdbx_seq_one_letter_code
_entity_poly.pdbx_strand_id
1 'polypeptide(L)'
;MRAHNTSQYENIANFLSEQQALEEPAAPIIDRVNFVKNKDAIDKLTAIVGVVERASLVTMAVLVIAAIMITFNTVRLAIYTTREEISVMRLVGASNTFIRGPFMLQGVIYGVISGVVALLITYPILLWLGPGTEIFFQFNIFDYFVTEFAYIFLVIVGSGVLLGLISSTLAVSRYLKV
;
A
#
# COMPACT_ATOMS: atom_id res chain seq x y z
N MET A 1 -21.11 -4.66 22.42
CA MET A 1 -20.76 -5.64 21.36
C MET A 1 -20.29 -4.89 20.13
N ARG A 2 -19.08 -5.13 19.66
CA ARG A 2 -18.59 -4.55 18.39
C ARG A 2 -18.74 -5.61 17.30
N ALA A 3 -19.58 -5.34 16.31
CA ALA A 3 -19.72 -6.22 15.15
C ALA A 3 -18.52 -6.02 14.19
N HIS A 4 -17.94 -7.12 13.74
CA HIS A 4 -16.73 -7.15 12.92
C HIS A 4 -17.02 -7.16 11.41
N ASN A 5 -18.30 -7.34 11.01
CA ASN A 5 -18.76 -7.39 9.62
C ASN A 5 -20.15 -6.78 9.46
N THR A 6 -20.38 -6.06 8.38
CA THR A 6 -21.66 -5.40 8.05
C THR A 6 -22.83 -6.38 7.95
N SER A 7 -22.59 -7.64 7.56
CA SER A 7 -23.60 -8.70 7.49
C SER A 7 -24.14 -9.14 8.87
N GLN A 8 -23.41 -8.88 9.96
CA GLN A 8 -23.86 -9.20 11.31
C GLN A 8 -24.90 -8.21 11.84
N TYR A 9 -24.94 -6.99 11.31
CA TYR A 9 -25.95 -5.99 11.68
C TYR A 9 -27.34 -6.37 11.18
N GLU A 10 -27.44 -7.03 10.04
CA GLU A 10 -28.72 -7.47 9.47
C GLU A 10 -29.35 -8.58 10.32
N ASN A 11 -28.55 -9.53 10.82
CA ASN A 11 -29.02 -10.59 11.71
C ASN A 11 -29.41 -10.03 13.08
N ILE A 12 -28.71 -9.06 13.61
CA ILE A 12 -29.03 -8.39 14.88
C ILE A 12 -30.30 -7.55 14.74
N ALA A 13 -30.46 -6.83 13.61
CA ALA A 13 -31.66 -6.05 13.35
C ALA A 13 -32.91 -6.94 13.19
N ASN A 14 -32.78 -8.06 12.51
CA ASN A 14 -33.86 -9.05 12.37
C ASN A 14 -34.23 -9.69 13.71
N PHE A 15 -33.23 -10.06 14.53
CA PHE A 15 -33.44 -10.61 15.87
C PHE A 15 -34.11 -9.60 16.80
N LEU A 16 -33.72 -8.33 16.77
CA LEU A 16 -34.35 -7.27 17.56
C LEU A 16 -35.77 -6.96 17.08
N SER A 17 -36.05 -7.02 15.77
CA SER A 17 -37.41 -6.83 15.24
C SER A 17 -38.33 -7.98 15.58
N GLU A 18 -37.84 -9.21 15.69
CA GLU A 18 -38.57 -10.40 16.07
C GLU A 18 -38.89 -10.41 17.59
N GLN A 19 -37.95 -9.96 18.43
CA GLN A 19 -38.20 -9.79 19.86
C GLN A 19 -39.20 -8.65 20.17
N GLN A 20 -39.14 -7.55 19.40
CA GLN A 20 -40.11 -6.44 19.54
C GLN A 20 -41.54 -6.82 19.11
N ALA A 21 -41.68 -7.82 18.25
CA ALA A 21 -43.02 -8.34 17.87
C ALA A 21 -43.67 -9.22 18.95
N LEU A 22 -42.90 -9.65 19.95
CA LEU A 22 -43.31 -10.53 21.02
C LEU A 22 -43.61 -9.82 22.36
N GLU A 23 -43.22 -8.54 22.51
CA GLU A 23 -43.49 -7.76 23.71
C GLU A 23 -44.59 -6.73 23.48
N GLU A 24 -45.58 -6.71 24.42
CA GLU A 24 -46.76 -5.85 24.43
C GLU A 24 -46.42 -4.34 24.40
N PRO A 25 -47.38 -3.45 23.97
CA PRO A 25 -47.16 -2.06 23.64
C PRO A 25 -47.03 -1.16 24.88
N ALA A 26 -46.00 -1.27 25.65
CA ALA A 26 -45.68 -0.35 26.72
C ALA A 26 -44.31 0.31 26.52
N ALA A 27 -44.37 1.53 26.02
CA ALA A 27 -43.34 2.52 25.87
C ALA A 27 -42.41 2.39 24.61
N PRO A 28 -42.47 3.38 23.68
CA PRO A 28 -41.52 3.52 22.60
C PRO A 28 -40.26 4.21 23.15
N ILE A 29 -39.41 3.48 23.87
CA ILE A 29 -38.15 4.00 24.41
C ILE A 29 -36.95 3.54 23.56
N ILE A 30 -37.15 2.57 22.71
CA ILE A 30 -36.17 2.31 21.66
C ILE A 30 -36.69 3.05 20.44
N ASP A 31 -36.14 4.23 20.23
CA ASP A 31 -36.18 4.93 18.94
C ASP A 31 -36.05 3.84 17.88
N ARG A 32 -37.13 3.60 17.13
CA ARG A 32 -37.12 2.60 16.03
C ARG A 32 -35.89 2.95 15.25
N VAL A 33 -34.89 2.15 15.50
CA VAL A 33 -33.52 2.36 15.12
C VAL A 33 -33.60 2.96 13.72
N ASN A 34 -33.09 4.16 13.57
CA ASN A 34 -32.95 4.87 12.32
C ASN A 34 -32.06 4.05 11.35
N PHE A 35 -31.98 2.73 11.61
CA PHE A 35 -31.23 1.73 10.88
C PHE A 35 -31.74 1.61 9.45
N VAL A 36 -33.07 1.59 9.24
CA VAL A 36 -33.62 1.52 7.89
C VAL A 36 -33.33 2.82 7.13
N LYS A 37 -33.40 3.97 7.83
CA LYS A 37 -33.09 5.27 7.25
C LYS A 37 -31.60 5.49 7.05
N ASN A 38 -30.76 4.88 7.89
CA ASN A 38 -29.32 4.94 7.79
C ASN A 38 -28.72 3.79 6.95
N LYS A 39 -29.49 2.71 6.68
CA LYS A 39 -29.04 1.58 5.86
C LYS A 39 -28.61 2.05 4.48
N ASP A 40 -29.43 2.86 3.82
CA ASP A 40 -29.09 3.42 2.51
C ASP A 40 -27.82 4.29 2.54
N ALA A 41 -27.61 5.03 3.63
CA ALA A 41 -26.39 5.83 3.81
C ALA A 41 -25.16 4.94 4.08
N ILE A 42 -25.30 3.91 4.89
CA ILE A 42 -24.23 2.94 5.19
C ILE A 42 -23.86 2.16 3.92
N ASP A 43 -24.85 1.69 3.16
CA ASP A 43 -24.63 0.95 1.91
C ASP A 43 -23.95 1.83 0.86
N LYS A 44 -24.35 3.10 0.74
CA LYS A 44 -23.68 4.08 -0.13
C LYS A 44 -22.23 4.35 0.31
N LEU A 45 -21.99 4.53 1.61
CA LEU A 45 -20.63 4.72 2.13
C LEU A 45 -19.76 3.48 1.88
N THR A 46 -20.29 2.29 2.12
CA THR A 46 -19.57 1.03 1.86
C THR A 46 -19.27 0.86 0.37
N ALA A 47 -20.23 1.22 -0.49
CA ALA A 47 -20.02 1.22 -1.94
C ALA A 47 -18.92 2.22 -2.37
N ILE A 48 -18.92 3.44 -1.81
CA ILE A 48 -17.89 4.47 -2.08
C ILE A 48 -16.52 3.97 -1.63
N VAL A 49 -16.41 3.43 -0.41
CA VAL A 49 -15.16 2.84 0.10
C VAL A 49 -14.66 1.73 -0.82
N GLY A 50 -15.54 0.83 -1.26
CA GLY A 50 -15.18 -0.24 -2.18
C GLY A 50 -14.73 0.27 -3.57
N VAL A 51 -15.31 1.35 -4.07
CA VAL A 51 -14.86 2.00 -5.33
C VAL A 51 -13.48 2.63 -5.14
N VAL A 52 -13.27 3.35 -4.04
CA VAL A 52 -11.98 4.00 -3.72
C VAL A 52 -10.89 2.93 -3.54
N GLU A 53 -11.18 1.82 -2.86
CA GLU A 53 -10.23 0.72 -2.69
C GLU A 53 -9.83 0.12 -4.03
N ARG A 54 -10.78 -0.18 -4.91
CA ARG A 54 -10.49 -0.71 -6.27
C ARG A 54 -9.71 0.29 -7.11
N ALA A 55 -10.09 1.55 -7.09
CA ALA A 55 -9.37 2.61 -7.81
C ALA A 55 -7.94 2.75 -7.31
N SER A 56 -7.73 2.68 -5.99
CA SER A 56 -6.39 2.71 -5.36
C SER A 56 -5.54 1.52 -5.79
N LEU A 57 -6.11 0.31 -5.82
CA LEU A 57 -5.42 -0.89 -6.30
C LEU A 57 -4.98 -0.77 -7.75
N VAL A 58 -5.86 -0.28 -8.62
CA VAL A 58 -5.53 -0.06 -10.04
C VAL A 58 -4.43 0.98 -10.18
N THR A 59 -4.54 2.10 -9.49
CA THR A 59 -3.51 3.16 -9.51
C THR A 59 -2.17 2.63 -9.01
N MET A 60 -2.17 1.87 -7.90
CA MET A 60 -0.97 1.24 -7.37
C MET A 60 -0.33 0.28 -8.38
N ALA A 61 -1.12 -0.56 -9.06
CA ALA A 61 -0.61 -1.47 -10.07
C ALA A 61 0.05 -0.72 -11.25
N VAL A 62 -0.58 0.35 -11.73
CA VAL A 62 -0.02 1.20 -12.80
C VAL A 62 1.31 1.83 -12.37
N LEU A 63 1.37 2.38 -11.14
CA LEU A 63 2.59 2.99 -10.61
C LEU A 63 3.72 1.96 -10.42
N VAL A 64 3.41 0.76 -9.95
CA VAL A 64 4.37 -0.35 -9.83
C VAL A 64 4.94 -0.74 -11.19
N ILE A 65 4.09 -0.88 -12.21
CA ILE A 65 4.54 -1.19 -13.58
C ILE A 65 5.45 -0.05 -14.10
N ALA A 66 5.05 1.20 -13.92
CA ALA A 66 5.85 2.35 -14.33
C ALA A 66 7.21 2.38 -13.62
N ALA A 67 7.26 2.13 -12.31
CA ALA A 67 8.49 2.06 -11.53
C ALA A 67 9.42 0.95 -12.03
N ILE A 68 8.89 -0.23 -12.32
CA ILE A 68 9.64 -1.35 -12.91
C ILE A 68 10.23 -0.95 -14.28
N MET A 69 9.43 -0.32 -15.14
CA MET A 69 9.90 0.11 -16.46
C MET A 69 11.01 1.16 -16.38
N ILE A 70 10.86 2.14 -15.50
CA ILE A 70 11.88 3.19 -15.32
C ILE A 70 13.17 2.57 -14.79
N THR A 71 13.10 1.76 -13.73
CA THR A 71 14.29 1.09 -13.16
C THR A 71 14.94 0.15 -14.17
N PHE A 72 14.14 -0.59 -14.93
CA PHE A 72 14.62 -1.45 -16.00
C PHE A 72 15.41 -0.68 -17.07
N ASN A 73 14.88 0.47 -17.52
CA ASN A 73 15.59 1.33 -18.49
C ASN A 73 16.87 1.91 -17.92
N THR A 74 16.88 2.33 -16.66
CA THR A 74 18.06 2.86 -15.97
C THR A 74 19.17 1.80 -15.88
N VAL A 75 18.84 0.60 -15.44
CA VAL A 75 19.81 -0.51 -15.35
C VAL A 75 20.29 -0.94 -16.73
N ARG A 76 19.40 -0.97 -17.74
CA ARG A 76 19.77 -1.23 -19.13
C ARG A 76 20.82 -0.22 -19.62
N LEU A 77 20.60 1.08 -19.37
CA LEU A 77 21.52 2.13 -19.76
C LEU A 77 22.87 1.96 -19.03
N ALA A 78 22.86 1.66 -17.74
CA ALA A 78 24.06 1.39 -16.97
C ALA A 78 24.87 0.21 -17.56
N ILE A 79 24.23 -0.89 -17.90
CA ILE A 79 24.87 -2.05 -18.55
C ILE A 79 25.45 -1.65 -19.92
N TYR A 80 24.73 -0.83 -20.68
CA TYR A 80 25.18 -0.40 -22.01
C TYR A 80 26.42 0.50 -21.93
N THR A 81 26.47 1.43 -20.97
CA THR A 81 27.61 2.34 -20.78
C THR A 81 28.85 1.64 -20.25
N THR A 82 28.71 0.58 -19.47
CA THR A 82 29.83 -0.21 -18.91
C THR A 82 30.18 -1.47 -19.71
N ARG A 83 29.65 -1.63 -20.91
CA ARG A 83 29.83 -2.86 -21.72
C ARG A 83 31.29 -3.22 -22.00
N GLU A 84 32.15 -2.22 -22.19
CA GLU A 84 33.59 -2.45 -22.46
C GLU A 84 34.29 -3.01 -21.23
N GLU A 85 34.00 -2.48 -20.04
CA GLU A 85 34.50 -2.98 -18.76
C GLU A 85 34.01 -4.42 -18.51
N ILE A 86 32.75 -4.70 -18.79
CA ILE A 86 32.18 -6.06 -18.69
C ILE A 86 32.91 -7.03 -19.63
N SER A 87 33.26 -6.60 -20.85
CA SER A 87 34.01 -7.43 -21.80
C SER A 87 35.39 -7.76 -21.28
N VAL A 88 36.11 -6.79 -20.73
CA VAL A 88 37.44 -6.99 -20.10
C VAL A 88 37.31 -7.95 -18.91
N MET A 89 36.34 -7.77 -18.03
CA MET A 89 36.10 -8.66 -16.89
C MET A 89 35.88 -10.11 -17.34
N ARG A 90 35.14 -10.32 -18.43
CA ARG A 90 34.95 -11.67 -19.00
C ARG A 90 36.22 -12.28 -19.55
N LEU A 91 37.06 -11.48 -20.23
CA LEU A 91 38.34 -11.95 -20.77
C LEU A 91 39.31 -12.43 -19.69
N VAL A 92 39.29 -11.81 -18.51
CA VAL A 92 40.09 -12.25 -17.35
C VAL A 92 39.39 -13.34 -16.49
N GLY A 93 38.22 -13.85 -16.94
CA GLY A 93 37.56 -14.99 -16.29
C GLY A 93 36.65 -14.63 -15.12
N ALA A 94 36.17 -13.39 -15.01
CA ALA A 94 35.24 -13.00 -13.94
C ALA A 94 33.92 -13.81 -14.01
N SER A 95 33.43 -14.24 -12.83
CA SER A 95 32.18 -14.98 -12.74
C SER A 95 30.98 -14.11 -13.08
N ASN A 96 29.89 -14.73 -13.59
CA ASN A 96 28.65 -14.04 -13.91
C ASN A 96 28.04 -13.32 -12.69
N THR A 97 28.19 -13.87 -11.51
CA THR A 97 27.71 -13.27 -10.26
C THR A 97 28.46 -11.98 -9.94
N PHE A 98 29.78 -11.98 -10.17
CA PHE A 98 30.63 -10.80 -9.98
C PHE A 98 30.25 -9.66 -10.93
N ILE A 99 29.93 -9.98 -12.19
CA ILE A 99 29.51 -8.99 -13.19
C ILE A 99 28.08 -8.44 -12.90
N ARG A 100 27.18 -9.30 -12.42
CA ARG A 100 25.77 -8.92 -12.15
C ARG A 100 25.59 -8.21 -10.82
N GLY A 101 26.43 -8.48 -9.83
CA GLY A 101 26.34 -7.96 -8.47
C GLY A 101 26.16 -6.46 -8.36
N PRO A 102 27.01 -5.64 -8.99
CA PRO A 102 26.90 -4.18 -8.94
C PRO A 102 25.54 -3.64 -9.42
N PHE A 103 24.99 -4.19 -10.48
CA PHE A 103 23.70 -3.76 -11.03
C PHE A 103 22.52 -4.15 -10.13
N MET A 104 22.58 -5.31 -9.46
CA MET A 104 21.58 -5.71 -8.48
C MET A 104 21.67 -4.82 -7.23
N LEU A 105 22.88 -4.53 -6.75
CA LEU A 105 23.09 -3.62 -5.62
C LEU A 105 22.58 -2.20 -5.93
N GLN A 106 22.77 -1.72 -7.15
CA GLN A 106 22.23 -0.43 -7.60
C GLN A 106 20.69 -0.39 -7.48
N GLY A 107 20.00 -1.47 -7.83
CA GLY A 107 18.54 -1.57 -7.63
C GLY A 107 18.12 -1.48 -6.17
N VAL A 108 18.89 -2.11 -5.26
CA VAL A 108 18.67 -2.02 -3.80
C VAL A 108 18.87 -0.58 -3.31
N ILE A 109 19.97 0.06 -3.71
CA ILE A 109 20.29 1.44 -3.31
C ILE A 109 19.17 2.39 -3.76
N TYR A 110 18.71 2.28 -5.00
CA TYR A 110 17.59 3.08 -5.48
C TYR A 110 16.32 2.83 -4.69
N GLY A 111 16.03 1.58 -4.34
CA GLY A 111 14.89 1.21 -3.51
C GLY A 111 14.94 1.83 -2.11
N VAL A 112 16.11 1.81 -1.46
CA VAL A 112 16.31 2.44 -0.14
C VAL A 112 16.15 3.96 -0.23
N ILE A 113 16.85 4.60 -1.18
CA ILE A 113 16.79 6.06 -1.34
C ILE A 113 15.34 6.52 -1.62
N SER A 114 14.65 5.85 -2.54
CA SER A 114 13.25 6.20 -2.87
C SER A 114 12.31 6.00 -1.68
N GLY A 115 12.51 4.94 -0.89
CA GLY A 115 11.74 4.69 0.34
C GLY A 115 11.96 5.78 1.40
N VAL A 116 13.21 6.20 1.61
CA VAL A 116 13.53 7.30 2.53
C VAL A 116 12.93 8.62 2.05
N VAL A 117 13.05 8.94 0.76
CA VAL A 117 12.45 10.16 0.19
C VAL A 117 10.92 10.13 0.32
N ALA A 118 10.28 8.99 0.08
CA ALA A 118 8.84 8.84 0.27
C ALA A 118 8.42 9.12 1.72
N LEU A 119 9.16 8.61 2.72
CA LEU A 119 8.92 8.90 4.13
C LEU A 119 9.10 10.38 4.48
N LEU A 120 10.15 11.02 3.94
CA LEU A 120 10.41 12.45 4.15
C LEU A 120 9.27 13.32 3.59
N ILE A 121 8.65 12.92 2.49
CA ILE A 121 7.51 13.62 1.90
C ILE A 121 6.22 13.32 2.69
N THR A 122 6.03 12.07 3.11
CA THR A 122 4.85 11.64 3.86
C THR A 122 4.75 12.34 5.23
N TYR A 123 5.87 12.56 5.90
CA TYR A 123 5.92 13.18 7.22
C TYR A 123 5.22 14.56 7.30
N PRO A 124 5.57 15.57 6.48
CA PRO A 124 4.90 16.86 6.51
C PRO A 124 3.43 16.81 6.05
N ILE A 125 3.10 15.88 5.16
CA ILE A 125 1.71 15.69 4.71
C ILE A 125 0.85 15.22 5.89
N LEU A 126 1.32 14.24 6.66
CA LEU A 126 0.60 13.72 7.82
C LEU A 126 0.53 14.72 8.97
N LEU A 127 1.58 15.56 9.16
CA LEU A 127 1.55 16.67 10.11
C LEU A 127 0.43 17.66 9.76
N TRP A 128 0.25 17.95 8.49
CA TRP A 128 -0.78 18.89 8.03
C TRP A 128 -2.19 18.29 8.09
N LEU A 129 -2.34 17.00 7.80
CA LEU A 129 -3.64 16.31 7.83
C LEU A 129 -4.09 15.91 9.24
N GLY A 130 -3.16 15.70 10.17
CA GLY A 130 -3.42 15.18 11.52
C GLY A 130 -4.54 15.91 12.27
N PRO A 131 -4.50 17.26 12.39
CA PRO A 131 -5.55 18.02 13.09
C PRO A 131 -6.93 17.87 12.43
N GLY A 132 -6.99 17.79 11.11
CA GLY A 132 -8.24 17.57 10.39
C GLY A 132 -8.87 16.21 10.64
N THR A 133 -8.06 15.16 10.71
CA THR A 133 -8.55 13.81 10.96
C THR A 133 -9.04 13.62 12.40
N GLU A 134 -8.42 14.29 13.37
CA GLU A 134 -8.85 14.26 14.76
C GLU A 134 -10.25 14.85 14.96
N ILE A 135 -10.56 15.96 14.29
CA ILE A 135 -11.87 16.62 14.34
C ILE A 135 -12.98 15.73 13.78
N PHE A 136 -12.72 15.05 12.65
CA PHE A 136 -13.75 14.26 11.95
C PHE A 136 -13.88 12.82 12.45
N PHE A 137 -12.75 12.19 12.81
CA PHE A 137 -12.70 10.74 13.09
C PHE A 137 -12.36 10.43 14.56
N GLN A 138 -12.11 11.44 15.39
CA GLN A 138 -11.61 11.27 16.78
C GLN A 138 -10.34 10.40 16.83
N PHE A 139 -9.55 10.44 15.77
CA PHE A 139 -8.34 9.68 15.57
C PHE A 139 -7.30 10.54 14.85
N ASN A 140 -6.12 10.69 15.44
CA ASN A 140 -5.04 11.44 14.83
C ASN A 140 -4.14 10.53 14.01
N ILE A 141 -4.17 10.72 12.67
CA ILE A 141 -3.39 9.89 11.74
C ILE A 141 -1.88 10.08 11.93
N PHE A 142 -1.46 11.26 12.41
CA PHE A 142 -0.05 11.54 12.68
C PHE A 142 0.45 10.75 13.90
N ASP A 143 -0.32 10.67 14.97
CA ASP A 143 0.04 9.88 16.16
C ASP A 143 0.15 8.40 15.82
N TYR A 144 -0.73 7.88 14.98
CA TYR A 144 -0.63 6.52 14.44
C TYR A 144 0.66 6.32 13.67
N PHE A 145 1.01 7.25 12.77
CA PHE A 145 2.24 7.19 11.99
C PHE A 145 3.49 7.17 12.87
N VAL A 146 3.53 7.99 13.93
CA VAL A 146 4.67 8.04 14.86
C VAL A 146 4.75 6.76 15.69
N THR A 147 3.61 6.27 16.17
CA THR A 147 3.56 5.04 16.99
C THR A 147 3.99 3.81 16.20
N GLU A 148 3.54 3.69 14.96
CA GLU A 148 3.81 2.55 14.08
C GLU A 148 4.95 2.83 13.09
N PHE A 149 5.80 3.83 13.38
CA PHE A 149 6.85 4.30 12.44
C PHE A 149 7.77 3.17 11.97
N ALA A 150 8.19 2.29 12.87
CA ALA A 150 9.09 1.18 12.52
C ALA A 150 8.47 0.21 11.53
N TYR A 151 7.18 -0.09 11.70
CA TYR A 151 6.43 -0.95 10.78
C TYR A 151 6.24 -0.27 9.42
N ILE A 152 5.83 1.00 9.41
CA ILE A 152 5.62 1.79 8.19
C ILE A 152 6.93 1.96 7.43
N PHE A 153 8.03 2.25 8.15
CA PHE A 153 9.37 2.32 7.58
C PHE A 153 9.75 1.02 6.87
N LEU A 154 9.58 -0.10 7.56
CA LEU A 154 9.91 -1.42 7.00
C LEU A 154 9.08 -1.74 5.76
N VAL A 155 7.79 -1.44 5.78
CA VAL A 155 6.89 -1.67 4.63
C VAL A 155 7.27 -0.79 3.45
N ILE A 156 7.50 0.51 3.65
CA ILE A 156 7.82 1.45 2.56
C ILE A 156 9.20 1.16 1.98
N VAL A 157 10.22 1.10 2.82
CA VAL A 157 11.59 0.84 2.34
C VAL A 157 11.73 -0.59 1.83
N GLY A 158 11.13 -1.56 2.51
CA GLY A 158 11.13 -2.96 2.08
C GLY A 158 10.48 -3.18 0.73
N SER A 159 9.32 -2.56 0.48
CA SER A 159 8.67 -2.61 -0.84
C SER A 159 9.51 -1.94 -1.93
N GLY A 160 10.15 -0.80 -1.63
CA GLY A 160 11.07 -0.12 -2.54
C GLY A 160 12.26 -1.01 -2.93
N VAL A 161 12.88 -1.65 -1.94
CA VAL A 161 13.99 -2.59 -2.16
C VAL A 161 13.55 -3.80 -2.98
N LEU A 162 12.39 -4.39 -2.68
CA LEU A 162 11.84 -5.51 -3.43
C LEU A 162 11.58 -5.14 -4.90
N LEU A 163 10.96 -3.99 -5.15
CA LEU A 163 10.73 -3.49 -6.50
C LEU A 163 12.06 -3.23 -7.24
N GLY A 164 13.03 -2.62 -6.57
CA GLY A 164 14.36 -2.38 -7.12
C GLY A 164 15.10 -3.69 -7.49
N LEU A 165 15.05 -4.68 -6.60
CA LEU A 165 15.63 -6.00 -6.86
C LEU A 165 14.97 -6.72 -8.03
N ILE A 166 13.63 -6.75 -8.07
CA ILE A 166 12.88 -7.40 -9.15
C ILE A 166 13.22 -6.74 -10.48
N SER A 167 13.16 -5.42 -10.56
CA SER A 167 13.43 -4.66 -11.78
C SER A 167 14.86 -4.85 -12.26
N SER A 168 15.83 -4.76 -11.34
CA SER A 168 17.24 -4.96 -11.65
C SER A 168 17.53 -6.39 -12.11
N THR A 169 16.97 -7.39 -11.44
CA THR A 169 17.13 -8.80 -11.82
C THR A 169 16.56 -9.08 -13.21
N LEU A 170 15.39 -8.51 -13.53
CA LEU A 170 14.78 -8.62 -14.86
C LEU A 170 15.67 -7.98 -15.94
N ALA A 171 16.20 -6.78 -15.68
CA ALA A 171 17.09 -6.08 -16.62
C ALA A 171 18.39 -6.87 -16.85
N VAL A 172 19.04 -7.28 -15.76
CA VAL A 172 20.30 -8.03 -15.81
C VAL A 172 20.12 -9.38 -16.52
N SER A 173 19.06 -10.12 -16.21
CA SER A 173 18.81 -11.42 -16.83
C SER A 173 18.54 -11.33 -18.33
N ARG A 174 17.96 -10.22 -18.78
CA ARG A 174 17.64 -10.02 -20.20
C ARG A 174 18.82 -9.50 -21.04
N TYR A 175 19.66 -8.64 -20.45
CA TYR A 175 20.74 -7.96 -21.19
C TYR A 175 22.13 -8.56 -20.96
N LEU A 176 22.36 -9.21 -19.84
CA LEU A 176 23.57 -9.97 -19.57
C LEU A 176 23.37 -11.46 -19.87
N LYS A 177 22.62 -11.79 -20.94
CA LYS A 177 22.56 -13.17 -21.44
C LYS A 177 23.98 -13.60 -21.85
N VAL A 178 24.46 -14.59 -21.16
CA VAL A 178 25.59 -15.44 -21.54
C VAL A 178 25.02 -16.59 -22.35
#